data_05bae3bed27b729abc04404b35404491
#
_entry.id   05bae3bed27b729abc04404b35404491
#
_cell.length_a   1.000
_cell.length_b   1.000
_cell.length_c   1.000
_cell.angle_alpha   90.00
_cell.angle_beta   90.00
_cell.angle_gamma   90.00
#
_symmetry.space_group_name_H-M   'P 1'
#
loop_
_entity.id
_entity.type
_entity.pdbx_description
1 polymer ?
#
loop_
_entity_poly.entity_id
_entity_poly.type
_entity_poly.pdbx_seq_one_letter_code
_entity_poly.pdbx_strand_id
1 'polypeptide(L)'
;MAKNRVIYQSDALFASKTVNSTVSSDHAQLRRVQSANYSFNITRQDINQFGQLARIEAIILESPTVSFDMSYLLGDGFNEQALQFKNGTSFDAGFISGQITSTSGNNFYVLTGPESLDTNFNATSTGYSSIGIGNAFLTDYSVEASVGSIPTVSVSFEGTNMNATAAISGSSLGY
;
A
#
# COMPACT_ATOMS: atom_id res chain seq x y z
N MET A 1 2.61 -31.95 0.06
CA MET A 1 2.31 -30.52 0.13
C MET A 1 3.26 -29.79 -0.82
N ALA A 2 2.73 -29.20 -1.88
CA ALA A 2 3.53 -28.33 -2.72
C ALA A 2 3.91 -27.07 -1.88
N LYS A 3 5.21 -26.82 -1.74
CA LYS A 3 5.68 -25.57 -1.14
C LYS A 3 5.48 -24.49 -2.19
N ASN A 4 4.51 -23.61 -1.98
CA ASN A 4 4.38 -22.40 -2.78
C ASN A 4 5.64 -21.55 -2.55
N ARG A 5 6.46 -21.47 -3.59
CA ARG A 5 7.62 -20.60 -3.60
C ARG A 5 7.19 -19.27 -4.17
N VAL A 6 7.24 -18.23 -3.37
CA VAL A 6 7.00 -16.86 -3.83
C VAL A 6 8.28 -16.35 -4.50
N ILE A 7 8.15 -15.92 -5.75
CA ILE A 7 9.23 -15.28 -6.49
C ILE A 7 8.99 -13.77 -6.39
N TYR A 8 9.94 -13.04 -5.83
CA TYR A 8 9.88 -11.58 -5.65
C TYR A 8 9.61 -10.78 -6.94
N GLN A 9 9.87 -11.37 -8.09
CA GLN A 9 9.64 -10.72 -9.40
C GLN A 9 8.17 -10.70 -9.83
N SER A 10 7.30 -11.40 -9.13
CA SER A 10 5.87 -11.46 -9.43
C SER A 10 4.99 -10.67 -8.47
N ASP A 11 5.56 -9.75 -7.73
CA ASP A 11 4.79 -8.86 -6.86
C ASP A 11 4.33 -7.61 -7.63
N ALA A 12 3.10 -7.19 -7.40
CA ALA A 12 2.54 -5.97 -7.97
C ALA A 12 1.92 -5.10 -6.89
N LEU A 13 2.03 -3.79 -7.08
CA LEU A 13 1.45 -2.80 -6.19
C LEU A 13 0.26 -2.12 -6.87
N PHE A 14 -0.87 -2.16 -6.21
CA PHE A 14 -2.10 -1.48 -6.63
C PHE A 14 -2.46 -0.38 -5.64
N ALA A 15 -3.00 0.70 -6.16
CA ALA A 15 -3.58 1.78 -5.38
C ALA A 15 -5.07 1.93 -5.71
N SER A 16 -5.88 2.24 -4.71
CA SER A 16 -7.30 2.55 -4.87
C SER A 16 -7.69 3.71 -3.98
N LYS A 17 -8.63 4.50 -4.48
CA LYS A 17 -9.25 5.63 -3.74
C LYS A 17 -10.50 5.20 -2.99
N THR A 18 -11.07 4.09 -3.37
CA THR A 18 -12.37 3.62 -2.88
C THR A 18 -12.16 2.45 -1.94
N VAL A 19 -12.65 2.59 -0.72
CA VAL A 19 -12.69 1.49 0.25
C VAL A 19 -13.69 0.43 -0.26
N ASN A 20 -13.34 -0.84 -0.14
CA ASN A 20 -14.22 -1.96 -0.54
C ASN A 20 -14.57 -2.02 -2.02
N SER A 21 -13.76 -1.47 -2.88
CA SER A 21 -14.07 -1.56 -4.30
C SER A 21 -13.94 -2.99 -4.79
N THR A 22 -15.05 -3.53 -5.27
CA THR A 22 -15.08 -4.81 -5.99
C THR A 22 -14.87 -4.64 -7.49
N VAL A 23 -14.77 -3.39 -7.94
CA VAL A 23 -14.65 -3.07 -9.37
C VAL A 23 -13.19 -2.92 -9.74
N SER A 24 -12.72 -3.72 -10.68
CA SER A 24 -11.33 -3.66 -11.17
C SER A 24 -10.90 -2.30 -11.72
N SER A 25 -11.87 -1.47 -12.17
CA SER A 25 -11.60 -0.11 -12.65
C SER A 25 -11.15 0.87 -11.55
N ASP A 26 -11.43 0.57 -10.29
CA ASP A 26 -11.09 1.44 -9.17
C ASP A 26 -9.67 1.17 -8.62
N HIS A 27 -9.04 0.10 -9.07
CA HIS A 27 -7.70 -0.28 -8.70
C HIS A 27 -6.73 0.06 -9.83
N ALA A 28 -5.77 0.92 -9.54
CA ALA A 28 -4.71 1.27 -10.47
C ALA A 28 -3.43 0.51 -10.10
N GLN A 29 -2.92 -0.31 -11.01
CA GLN A 29 -1.61 -0.90 -10.85
C GLN A 29 -0.54 0.17 -11.02
N LEU A 30 0.26 0.41 -9.99
CA LEU A 30 1.37 1.34 -10.06
C LEU A 30 2.48 0.79 -10.95
N ARG A 31 3.05 1.68 -11.76
CA ARG A 31 4.03 1.32 -12.79
C ARG A 31 5.44 1.60 -12.31
N ARG A 32 6.40 0.76 -12.74
CA ARG A 32 7.83 0.95 -12.49
C ARG A 32 8.20 1.03 -11.01
N VAL A 33 7.42 0.38 -10.14
CA VAL A 33 7.74 0.27 -8.72
C VAL A 33 8.99 -0.57 -8.55
N GLN A 34 9.94 -0.08 -7.76
CA GLN A 34 11.21 -0.75 -7.48
C GLN A 34 11.24 -1.37 -6.09
N SER A 35 10.56 -0.74 -5.15
CA SER A 35 10.43 -1.26 -3.78
C SER A 35 9.11 -0.83 -3.15
N ALA A 36 8.59 -1.68 -2.27
CA ALA A 36 7.46 -1.39 -1.41
C ALA A 36 7.74 -2.02 -0.05
N ASN A 37 7.85 -1.18 0.98
CA ASN A 37 8.12 -1.60 2.35
C ASN A 37 6.96 -1.18 3.24
N TYR A 38 6.56 -2.03 4.15
CA TYR A 38 5.49 -1.73 5.08
C TYR A 38 5.82 -2.28 6.46
N SER A 39 5.37 -1.57 7.49
CA SER A 39 5.49 -1.99 8.87
C SER A 39 4.23 -1.66 9.64
N PHE A 40 3.94 -2.48 10.64
CA PHE A 40 2.79 -2.32 11.50
C PHE A 40 3.26 -2.27 12.95
N ASN A 41 2.84 -1.25 13.69
CA ASN A 41 3.23 -1.07 15.08
C ASN A 41 2.02 -0.91 15.99
N ILE A 42 2.05 -1.60 17.13
CA ILE A 42 1.06 -1.45 18.20
C ILE A 42 1.81 -1.17 19.50
N THR A 43 1.59 0.01 20.06
CA THR A 43 2.13 0.37 21.36
C THR A 43 1.26 -0.24 22.47
N ARG A 44 1.89 -1.09 23.32
CA ARG A 44 1.21 -1.74 24.44
C ARG A 44 1.91 -1.39 25.75
N GLN A 45 1.14 -1.22 26.80
CA GLN A 45 1.64 -1.09 28.16
C GLN A 45 1.30 -2.33 28.97
N ASP A 46 2.32 -2.88 29.64
CA ASP A 46 2.15 -4.01 30.53
C ASP A 46 1.66 -3.55 31.90
N ILE A 47 0.65 -4.23 32.43
CA ILE A 47 0.14 -4.02 33.77
C ILE A 47 0.68 -5.13 34.66
N ASN A 48 1.38 -4.72 35.72
CA ASN A 48 1.91 -5.59 36.75
C ASN A 48 1.23 -5.30 38.09
N GLN A 49 1.09 -6.31 38.93
CA GLN A 49 0.54 -6.17 40.27
C GLN A 49 1.60 -6.54 41.34
N PHE A 50 1.58 -5.82 42.44
CA PHE A 50 2.42 -6.13 43.57
C PHE A 50 2.17 -7.58 44.08
N GLY A 51 3.24 -8.34 44.23
CA GLY A 51 3.18 -9.73 44.66
C GLY A 51 3.03 -10.78 43.57
N GLN A 52 2.93 -10.36 42.30
CA GLN A 52 2.95 -11.26 41.15
C GLN A 52 4.17 -10.97 40.25
N LEU A 53 4.89 -12.02 39.91
CA LEU A 53 6.06 -11.93 39.02
C LEU A 53 5.69 -11.85 37.54
N ALA A 54 4.49 -12.32 37.19
CA ALA A 54 4.04 -12.35 35.82
C ALA A 54 3.19 -11.10 35.49
N ARG A 55 3.30 -10.65 34.24
CA ARG A 55 2.40 -9.66 33.69
C ARG A 55 0.96 -10.16 33.75
N ILE A 56 0.04 -9.34 34.25
CA ILE A 56 -1.38 -9.69 34.34
C ILE A 56 -2.08 -9.40 33.03
N GLU A 57 -1.81 -8.22 32.44
CA GLU A 57 -2.49 -7.74 31.24
C GLU A 57 -1.60 -6.81 30.42
N ALA A 58 -1.92 -6.63 29.15
CA ALA A 58 -1.33 -5.63 28.28
C ALA A 58 -2.41 -4.79 27.64
N ILE A 59 -2.39 -3.49 27.89
CA ILE A 59 -3.37 -2.55 27.32
C ILE A 59 -2.76 -1.87 26.11
N ILE A 60 -3.57 -1.73 25.04
CA ILE A 60 -3.22 -0.92 23.87
C ILE A 60 -3.43 0.55 24.22
N LEU A 61 -2.37 1.36 24.16
CA LEU A 61 -2.43 2.78 24.53
C LEU A 61 -2.87 3.68 23.38
N GLU A 62 -2.52 3.32 22.16
CA GLU A 62 -2.72 4.16 20.98
C GLU A 62 -3.27 3.32 19.83
N SER A 63 -3.96 3.99 18.91
CA SER A 63 -4.38 3.34 17.66
C SER A 63 -3.18 2.80 16.90
N PRO A 64 -3.28 1.60 16.30
CA PRO A 64 -2.21 1.04 15.50
C PRO A 64 -1.83 1.97 14.35
N THR A 65 -0.54 2.09 14.08
CA THR A 65 -0.01 2.82 12.93
C THR A 65 0.62 1.87 11.94
N VAL A 66 0.40 2.11 10.67
CA VAL A 66 0.99 1.39 9.55
C VAL A 66 1.82 2.35 8.74
N SER A 67 3.12 2.15 8.68
CA SER A 67 3.99 2.91 7.79
C SER A 67 4.13 2.14 6.47
N PHE A 68 4.03 2.85 5.37
CA PHE A 68 4.19 2.32 4.03
C PHE A 68 5.09 3.23 3.19
N ASP A 69 6.20 2.69 2.74
CA ASP A 69 7.18 3.38 1.91
C ASP A 69 7.31 2.68 0.57
N MET A 70 7.34 3.45 -0.50
CA MET A 70 7.57 2.90 -1.83
C MET A 70 8.52 3.78 -2.64
N SER A 71 9.22 3.16 -3.59
CA SER A 71 9.99 3.88 -4.60
C SER A 71 9.63 3.40 -6.00
N TYR A 72 9.62 4.32 -6.94
CA TYR A 72 9.38 4.02 -8.35
C TYR A 72 10.17 4.97 -9.27
N LEU A 73 10.34 4.53 -10.51
CA LEU A 73 10.98 5.36 -11.53
C LEU A 73 9.93 6.31 -12.12
N LEU A 74 10.27 7.59 -12.15
CA LEU A 74 9.40 8.63 -12.71
C LEU A 74 9.17 8.36 -14.20
N GLY A 75 7.92 8.41 -14.61
CA GLY A 75 7.51 8.16 -15.99
C GLY A 75 6.60 9.25 -16.52
N ASP A 76 5.40 8.82 -16.89
CA ASP A 76 4.38 9.62 -17.56
C ASP A 76 3.42 10.35 -16.60
N GLY A 77 3.69 10.35 -15.30
CA GLY A 77 2.80 10.95 -14.29
C GLY A 77 1.56 10.11 -13.97
N PHE A 78 1.50 8.86 -14.45
CA PHE A 78 0.38 7.97 -14.17
C PHE A 78 0.30 7.60 -12.69
N ASN A 79 1.45 7.32 -12.05
CA ASN A 79 1.48 6.98 -10.63
C ASN A 79 1.01 8.16 -9.77
N GLU A 80 1.46 9.36 -10.10
CA GLU A 80 1.05 10.58 -9.42
C GLU A 80 -0.46 10.83 -9.54
N GLN A 81 -1.02 10.53 -10.69
CA GLN A 81 -2.48 10.60 -10.88
C GLN A 81 -3.22 9.53 -10.08
N ALA A 82 -2.72 8.29 -10.07
CA ALA A 82 -3.29 7.20 -9.30
C ALA A 82 -3.25 7.46 -7.79
N LEU A 83 -2.17 8.10 -7.32
CA LEU A 83 -1.97 8.49 -5.92
C LEU A 83 -2.67 9.79 -5.53
N GLN A 84 -3.49 10.37 -6.41
CA GLN A 84 -4.26 11.59 -6.18
C GLN A 84 -3.41 12.88 -6.04
N PHE A 85 -2.17 12.87 -6.45
CA PHE A 85 -1.35 14.07 -6.40
C PHE A 85 -1.80 15.14 -7.38
N LYS A 86 -2.51 14.75 -8.43
CA LYS A 86 -3.12 15.65 -9.41
C LYS A 86 -4.63 15.51 -9.38
N ASN A 87 -5.33 16.57 -9.03
CA ASN A 87 -6.78 16.61 -9.05
C ASN A 87 -7.27 17.28 -10.34
N GLY A 88 -7.88 16.50 -11.23
CA GLY A 88 -8.52 16.97 -12.47
C GLY A 88 -7.60 17.10 -13.68
N THR A 89 -8.21 17.48 -14.82
CA THR A 89 -7.57 17.67 -16.12
C THR A 89 -7.03 19.10 -16.31
N SER A 90 -7.20 19.98 -15.34
CA SER A 90 -6.77 21.37 -15.41
C SER A 90 -5.30 21.51 -14.99
N PHE A 91 -4.55 22.31 -15.75
CA PHE A 91 -3.15 22.62 -15.44
C PHE A 91 -2.97 23.41 -14.14
N ASP A 92 -4.07 23.96 -13.60
CA ASP A 92 -4.06 24.78 -12.39
C ASP A 92 -4.17 23.97 -11.09
N ALA A 93 -4.38 22.65 -11.18
CA ALA A 93 -4.38 21.78 -10.02
C ALA A 93 -2.94 21.55 -9.54
N GLY A 94 -2.52 22.25 -8.53
CA GLY A 94 -1.22 22.05 -7.91
C GLY A 94 -1.10 20.63 -7.34
N PHE A 95 0.08 20.08 -7.44
CA PHE A 95 0.44 18.75 -6.93
C PHE A 95 0.04 18.57 -5.45
N ILE A 96 0.23 19.61 -4.65
CA ILE A 96 -0.08 19.62 -3.23
C ILE A 96 -1.59 19.81 -2.97
N SER A 97 -2.30 20.56 -3.82
CA SER A 97 -3.72 20.87 -3.59
C SER A 97 -4.61 19.63 -3.55
N GLY A 98 -4.32 18.63 -4.37
CA GLY A 98 -5.04 17.35 -4.36
C GLY A 98 -4.93 16.60 -3.03
N GLN A 99 -3.77 16.66 -2.38
CA GLN A 99 -3.53 16.03 -1.08
C GLN A 99 -4.17 16.81 0.09
N ILE A 100 -4.13 18.13 0.03
CA ILE A 100 -4.73 18.98 1.08
C ILE A 100 -6.26 18.89 1.05
N THR A 101 -6.85 18.78 -0.13
CA THR A 101 -8.31 18.73 -0.28
C THR A 101 -8.88 17.32 -0.20
N SER A 102 -8.04 16.30 -0.29
CA SER A 102 -8.50 14.91 -0.17
C SER A 102 -8.88 14.59 1.27
N THR A 103 -10.14 14.23 1.47
CA THR A 103 -10.65 13.75 2.76
C THR A 103 -10.54 12.22 2.88
N SER A 104 -10.20 11.56 1.80
CA SER A 104 -10.09 10.09 1.72
C SER A 104 -8.63 9.70 1.58
N GLY A 105 -8.18 8.78 2.41
CA GLY A 105 -6.86 8.15 2.28
C GLY A 105 -6.79 7.23 1.06
N ASN A 106 -5.58 6.92 0.65
CA ASN A 106 -5.31 5.89 -0.35
C ASN A 106 -5.34 4.51 0.28
N ASN A 107 -5.79 3.51 -0.47
CA ASN A 107 -5.65 2.12 -0.09
C ASN A 107 -4.64 1.47 -1.02
N PHE A 108 -3.70 0.74 -0.45
CA PHE A 108 -2.67 0.03 -1.18
C PHE A 108 -2.85 -1.47 -1.05
N TYR A 109 -2.53 -2.18 -2.12
CA TYR A 109 -2.58 -3.64 -2.15
C TYR A 109 -1.29 -4.16 -2.76
N VAL A 110 -0.52 -4.86 -1.94
CA VAL A 110 0.65 -5.61 -2.41
C VAL A 110 0.15 -6.99 -2.80
N LEU A 111 0.15 -7.28 -4.09
CA LEU A 111 -0.34 -8.53 -4.64
C LEU A 111 0.84 -9.44 -4.94
N THR A 112 0.81 -10.65 -4.38
CA THR A 112 1.81 -11.68 -4.60
C THR A 112 1.19 -12.81 -5.42
N GLY A 113 1.78 -13.09 -6.58
CA GLY A 113 1.33 -14.14 -7.49
C GLY A 113 1.96 -15.50 -7.23
N PRO A 114 1.32 -16.57 -7.70
CA PRO A 114 1.93 -17.90 -7.73
C PRO A 114 3.18 -17.94 -8.60
N GLU A 115 4.07 -18.90 -8.32
CA GLU A 115 5.27 -19.13 -9.12
C GLU A 115 4.93 -19.32 -10.62
N SER A 116 5.70 -18.70 -11.49
CA SER A 116 5.57 -18.74 -12.96
C SER A 116 4.39 -17.95 -13.56
N LEU A 117 3.69 -17.14 -12.78
CA LEU A 117 2.67 -16.26 -13.29
C LEU A 117 3.07 -14.79 -13.10
N ASP A 118 2.79 -13.98 -14.10
CA ASP A 118 2.89 -12.54 -13.95
C ASP A 118 1.80 -12.04 -13.01
N THR A 119 2.15 -11.13 -12.11
CA THR A 119 1.19 -10.56 -11.17
C THR A 119 0.38 -9.49 -11.88
N ASN A 120 -0.51 -9.94 -12.74
CA ASN A 120 -1.47 -9.11 -13.44
C ASN A 120 -2.87 -9.46 -12.93
N PHE A 121 -3.45 -8.56 -12.14
CA PHE A 121 -4.77 -8.79 -11.56
C PHE A 121 -5.87 -8.64 -12.62
N ASN A 122 -6.65 -9.68 -12.78
CA ASN A 122 -7.87 -9.67 -13.58
C ASN A 122 -8.97 -10.50 -12.90
N ALA A 123 -10.20 -10.36 -13.37
CA ALA A 123 -11.38 -11.00 -12.77
C ALA A 123 -11.35 -12.54 -12.75
N THR A 124 -10.45 -13.16 -13.49
CA THR A 124 -10.29 -14.62 -13.57
C THR A 124 -9.09 -15.14 -12.78
N SER A 125 -8.30 -14.25 -12.19
CA SER A 125 -7.12 -14.62 -11.42
C SER A 125 -7.50 -15.31 -10.12
N THR A 126 -6.87 -16.43 -9.82
CA THR A 126 -7.07 -17.20 -8.60
C THR A 126 -5.72 -17.58 -7.97
N GLY A 127 -5.71 -17.72 -6.65
CA GLY A 127 -4.51 -18.16 -5.93
C GLY A 127 -3.50 -17.06 -5.59
N TYR A 128 -3.84 -15.80 -5.82
CA TYR A 128 -3.02 -14.68 -5.37
C TYR A 128 -3.23 -14.42 -3.88
N SER A 129 -2.20 -13.89 -3.23
CA SER A 129 -2.28 -13.36 -1.88
C SER A 129 -2.15 -11.85 -1.93
N SER A 130 -2.87 -11.14 -1.07
CA SER A 130 -2.88 -9.69 -1.02
C SER A 130 -2.61 -9.21 0.39
N ILE A 131 -1.78 -8.19 0.51
CA ILE A 131 -1.64 -7.40 1.73
C ILE A 131 -2.24 -6.03 1.43
N GLY A 132 -3.34 -5.73 2.11
CA GLY A 132 -4.04 -4.45 2.01
C GLY A 132 -3.61 -3.50 3.12
N ILE A 133 -3.31 -2.26 2.76
CA ILE A 133 -3.03 -1.15 3.67
C ILE A 133 -4.12 -0.12 3.43
N GLY A 134 -4.93 0.13 4.45
CA GLY A 134 -6.11 0.96 4.33
C GLY A 134 -5.95 2.33 4.95
N ASN A 135 -6.61 3.30 4.32
CA ASN A 135 -6.73 4.67 4.80
C ASN A 135 -5.36 5.32 5.06
N ALA A 136 -4.48 5.24 4.08
CA ALA A 136 -3.12 5.76 4.14
C ALA A 136 -3.05 7.18 3.57
N PHE A 137 -2.45 8.07 4.32
CA PHE A 137 -2.24 9.48 3.95
C PHE A 137 -0.77 9.72 3.65
N LEU A 138 -0.52 10.58 2.68
CA LEU A 138 0.83 10.99 2.29
C LEU A 138 1.52 11.74 3.42
N THR A 139 2.74 11.32 3.78
CA THR A 139 3.60 11.99 4.76
C THR A 139 4.82 12.64 4.11
N ASP A 140 5.38 11.99 3.10
CA ASP A 140 6.55 12.53 2.37
C ASP A 140 6.50 12.16 0.89
N TYR A 141 6.99 13.07 0.04
CA TYR A 141 7.21 12.86 -1.38
C TYR A 141 8.50 13.53 -1.81
N SER A 142 9.42 12.76 -2.30
CA SER A 142 10.71 13.25 -2.77
C SER A 142 11.06 12.69 -4.14
N VAL A 143 11.76 13.51 -4.94
CA VAL A 143 12.24 13.13 -6.27
C VAL A 143 13.74 13.35 -6.32
N GLU A 144 14.47 12.32 -6.68
CA GLU A 144 15.90 12.41 -6.98
C GLU A 144 16.11 12.33 -8.50
N ALA A 145 16.70 13.37 -9.06
CA ALA A 145 17.00 13.44 -10.48
C ALA A 145 18.44 13.88 -10.71
N SER A 146 19.17 13.13 -11.54
CA SER A 146 20.53 13.47 -11.94
C SER A 146 20.72 13.29 -13.44
N VAL A 147 21.66 14.04 -14.00
CA VAL A 147 21.97 13.97 -15.45
C VAL A 147 22.47 12.59 -15.82
N GLY A 148 21.82 11.96 -16.80
CA GLY A 148 22.19 10.63 -17.29
C GLY A 148 21.55 9.45 -16.54
N SER A 149 20.72 9.68 -15.53
CA SER A 149 19.94 8.64 -14.84
C SER A 149 18.44 8.89 -14.95
N ILE A 150 17.65 7.82 -14.78
CA ILE A 150 16.20 7.91 -14.71
C ILE A 150 15.84 8.46 -13.32
N PRO A 151 15.01 9.50 -13.22
CA PRO A 151 14.58 10.05 -11.94
C PRO A 151 13.86 9.00 -11.10
N THR A 152 14.19 8.95 -9.81
CA THR A 152 13.55 8.07 -8.82
C THR A 152 12.68 8.88 -7.88
N VAL A 153 11.50 8.40 -7.65
CA VAL A 153 10.55 8.98 -6.70
C VAL A 153 10.47 8.08 -5.47
N SER A 154 10.55 8.69 -4.29
CA SER A 154 10.33 8.02 -3.01
C SER A 154 9.13 8.66 -2.34
N VAL A 155 8.21 7.82 -1.86
CA VAL A 155 6.95 8.27 -1.26
C VAL A 155 6.68 7.49 0.01
N SER A 156 6.30 8.21 1.07
CA SER A 156 5.94 7.63 2.35
C SER A 156 4.49 7.94 2.70
N PHE A 157 3.81 6.94 3.21
CA PHE A 157 2.42 7.04 3.68
C PHE A 157 2.30 6.51 5.11
N GLU A 158 1.34 7.06 5.83
CA GLU A 158 0.92 6.56 7.13
C GLU A 158 -0.56 6.13 7.05
N GLY A 159 -0.79 4.84 7.33
CA GLY A 159 -2.11 4.22 7.32
C GLY A 159 -2.59 3.84 8.72
N THR A 160 -3.86 3.54 8.82
CA THR A 160 -4.51 3.17 10.09
C THR A 160 -4.88 1.70 10.17
N ASN A 161 -4.87 0.99 9.06
CA ASN A 161 -5.29 -0.40 9.01
C ASN A 161 -4.43 -1.21 8.03
N MET A 162 -4.25 -2.48 8.37
CA MET A 162 -3.55 -3.44 7.53
C MET A 162 -4.24 -4.80 7.61
N ASN A 163 -4.44 -5.44 6.47
CA ASN A 163 -5.05 -6.75 6.36
C ASN A 163 -4.24 -7.64 5.41
N ALA A 164 -4.24 -8.93 5.67
CA ALA A 164 -3.64 -9.93 4.79
C ALA A 164 -4.70 -10.95 4.37
N THR A 165 -4.90 -11.12 3.08
CA THR A 165 -5.85 -12.05 2.49
C THR A 165 -5.13 -13.04 1.62
N ALA A 166 -5.25 -14.32 1.93
CA ALA A 166 -4.69 -15.41 1.15
C ALA A 166 -5.72 -15.94 0.14
N ALA A 167 -5.21 -16.39 -1.00
CA ALA A 167 -6.01 -17.05 -2.04
C ALA A 167 -7.22 -16.20 -2.50
N ILE A 168 -6.98 -14.92 -2.79
CA ILE A 168 -8.01 -14.07 -3.39
C ILE A 168 -8.42 -14.60 -4.76
N SER A 169 -9.69 -14.44 -5.07
CA SER A 169 -10.26 -14.81 -6.36
C SER A 169 -11.31 -13.79 -6.80
N GLY A 170 -11.49 -13.67 -8.11
CA GLY A 170 -12.44 -12.74 -8.67
C GLY A 170 -11.90 -11.32 -8.81
N SER A 171 -12.78 -10.32 -8.80
CA SER A 171 -12.48 -8.92 -9.08
C SER A 171 -12.12 -8.07 -7.85
N SER A 172 -12.01 -8.69 -6.67
CA SER A 172 -11.68 -8.01 -5.42
C SER A 172 -10.26 -8.32 -4.98
N LEU A 173 -9.49 -7.29 -4.65
CA LEU A 173 -8.14 -7.45 -4.05
C LEU A 173 -8.19 -7.80 -2.56
N GLY A 174 -9.37 -7.93 -2.00
CA GLY A 174 -9.56 -8.11 -0.57
C GLY A 174 -9.34 -6.80 0.21
N TYR A 175 -9.71 -6.80 1.51
CA TYR A 175 -9.40 -5.70 2.39
C TYR A 175 -9.66 -6.04 3.85
#